data_1838b1380fdcfcbdb4355f4db956d3b0
#
_entry.id   1838b1380fdcfcbdb4355f4db956d3b0
#
_cell.length_a   1.000
_cell.length_b   1.000
_cell.length_c   1.000
_cell.angle_alpha   90.00
_cell.angle_beta   90.00
_cell.angle_gamma   90.00
#
_symmetry.space_group_name_H-M   'P 1'
#
loop_
_entity.id
_entity.type
_entity.pdbx_description
1 polymer ?
#
loop_
_entity_poly.entity_id
_entity_poly.type
_entity_poly.pdbx_seq_one_letter_code
_entity_poly.pdbx_strand_id
1 'polypeptide(L)'
;MTGRFAWSYVEFPHEVKELFGKRGEVRVKCRINGMAADRALMPTKSGYHIIVLGGDLRKKAGIERPGDLVKVELWLDPEPDRISIPAELAETLDFIPEMKAAWDKLMPGMKRNMCYWVRSGKTVPTRAKRVAELLRRFETGYFQVGQGPDARPKRASEKKKPRDRSQGLS
;
A
#
# COMPACT_ATOMS: atom_id res chain seq x y z
N MET A 1 -6.19 -7.16 -23.07
CA MET A 1 -7.20 -6.89 -22.01
C MET A 1 -6.64 -5.77 -21.12
N THR A 2 -7.11 -4.56 -21.31
CA THR A 2 -6.66 -3.39 -20.52
C THR A 2 -7.35 -3.42 -19.16
N GLY A 3 -6.64 -3.95 -18.16
CA GLY A 3 -7.08 -3.89 -16.77
C GLY A 3 -7.13 -2.42 -16.32
N ARG A 4 -8.15 -2.04 -15.57
CA ARG A 4 -8.46 -0.69 -15.07
C ARG A 4 -7.39 -0.04 -14.17
N PHE A 5 -6.27 -0.71 -13.90
CA PHE A 5 -5.15 -0.21 -13.10
C PHE A 5 -3.83 -0.58 -13.78
N ALA A 6 -3.40 0.22 -14.75
CA ALA A 6 -2.05 0.14 -15.26
C ALA A 6 -1.10 0.75 -14.20
N TRP A 7 -0.46 -0.08 -13.41
CA TRP A 7 0.59 0.33 -12.51
C TRP A 7 1.86 0.64 -13.32
N SER A 8 2.45 1.81 -13.09
CA SER A 8 3.79 2.08 -13.59
C SER A 8 4.80 1.54 -12.60
N TYR A 9 5.77 0.80 -13.09
CA TYR A 9 6.81 0.21 -12.24
C TYR A 9 8.14 0.18 -12.98
N VAL A 10 9.20 0.02 -12.21
CA VAL A 10 10.54 -0.30 -12.71
C VAL A 10 10.85 -1.73 -12.28
N GLU A 11 11.33 -2.53 -13.21
CA GLU A 11 11.81 -3.87 -12.91
C GLU A 11 13.17 -3.79 -12.21
N PHE A 12 13.36 -4.64 -11.20
CA PHE A 12 14.62 -4.77 -10.50
C PHE A 12 15.34 -6.00 -11.06
N PRO A 13 16.47 -5.80 -11.80
CA PRO A 13 17.08 -6.86 -12.61
C PRO A 13 17.97 -7.82 -11.81
N HIS A 14 17.97 -7.74 -10.48
CA HIS A 14 18.85 -8.53 -9.63
C HIS A 14 18.04 -9.41 -8.66
N GLU A 15 18.64 -10.49 -8.21
CA GLU A 15 18.08 -11.35 -7.19
C GLU A 15 18.15 -10.68 -5.80
N VAL A 16 16.99 -10.32 -5.28
CA VAL A 16 16.85 -9.63 -3.98
C VAL A 16 17.43 -10.45 -2.84
N LYS A 17 17.29 -11.78 -2.89
CA LYS A 17 17.85 -12.67 -1.88
C LYS A 17 19.38 -12.62 -1.85
N GLU A 18 20.03 -12.58 -3.00
CA GLU A 18 21.48 -12.52 -3.10
C GLU A 18 22.03 -11.18 -2.61
N LEU A 19 21.40 -10.08 -3.02
CA LEU A 19 21.87 -8.74 -2.67
C LEU A 19 21.56 -8.33 -1.22
N PHE A 20 20.38 -8.70 -0.72
CA PHE A 20 19.89 -8.20 0.57
C PHE A 20 19.67 -9.29 1.62
N GLY A 21 19.90 -10.56 1.30
CA GLY A 21 19.66 -11.69 2.21
C GLY A 21 18.19 -11.88 2.60
N LYS A 22 17.25 -11.20 1.92
CA LYS A 22 15.82 -11.18 2.27
C LYS A 22 14.99 -11.80 1.16
N ARG A 23 13.80 -12.30 1.53
CA ARG A 23 12.78 -12.80 0.59
C ARG A 23 11.49 -11.99 0.75
N GLY A 24 10.66 -12.00 -0.30
CA GLY A 24 9.38 -11.29 -0.31
C GLY A 24 9.54 -9.78 -0.49
N GLU A 25 8.65 -9.01 0.13
CA GLU A 25 8.72 -7.54 0.07
C GLU A 25 9.91 -7.03 0.89
N VAL A 26 10.74 -6.18 0.29
CA VAL A 26 11.90 -5.57 0.94
C VAL A 26 11.78 -4.05 0.89
N ARG A 27 11.76 -3.40 2.07
CA ARG A 27 11.74 -1.94 2.17
C ARG A 27 13.08 -1.36 1.80
N VAL A 28 13.04 -0.34 0.94
CA VAL A 28 14.22 0.35 0.42
C VAL A 28 14.04 1.86 0.43
N LYS A 29 15.12 2.55 0.67
CA LYS A 29 15.29 3.96 0.30
C LYS A 29 15.82 3.98 -1.12
N CYS A 30 15.33 4.89 -1.96
CA CYS A 30 15.81 4.97 -3.33
C CYS A 30 15.85 6.41 -3.85
N ARG A 31 16.61 6.61 -4.92
CA ARG A 31 16.53 7.78 -5.78
C ARG A 31 16.13 7.34 -7.18
N ILE A 32 15.06 7.92 -7.68
CA ILE A 32 14.53 7.68 -9.03
C ILE A 32 14.80 8.94 -9.85
N ASN A 33 15.71 8.88 -10.82
CA ASN A 33 16.21 10.07 -11.53
C ASN A 33 16.60 11.20 -10.57
N GLY A 34 17.28 10.87 -9.45
CA GLY A 34 17.66 11.81 -8.40
C GLY A 34 16.57 12.14 -7.37
N MET A 35 15.31 11.81 -7.61
CA MET A 35 14.20 12.06 -6.67
C MET A 35 14.16 11.01 -5.55
N ALA A 36 14.40 11.45 -4.31
CA ALA A 36 14.36 10.58 -3.14
C ALA A 36 12.95 10.04 -2.89
N ALA A 37 12.85 8.75 -2.56
CA ALA A 37 11.60 8.09 -2.24
C ALA A 37 11.81 6.87 -1.34
N ASP A 38 10.84 6.61 -0.47
CA ASP A 38 10.73 5.38 0.31
C ASP A 38 9.82 4.42 -0.44
N ARG A 39 10.34 3.26 -0.80
CA ARG A 39 9.63 2.27 -1.62
C ARG A 39 9.79 0.87 -1.06
N ALA A 40 9.20 -0.08 -1.75
CA ALA A 40 9.42 -1.49 -1.53
C ALA A 40 9.78 -2.17 -2.86
N LEU A 41 10.71 -3.09 -2.81
CA LEU A 41 10.88 -4.11 -3.82
C LEU A 41 9.79 -5.15 -3.61
N MET A 42 8.83 -5.19 -4.52
CA MET A 42 7.67 -6.07 -4.43
C MET A 42 7.89 -7.30 -5.31
N PRO A 43 7.76 -8.52 -4.79
CA PRO A 43 7.90 -9.73 -5.59
C PRO A 43 6.74 -9.84 -6.58
N THR A 44 7.05 -10.32 -7.77
CA THR A 44 6.07 -10.68 -8.80
C THR A 44 5.86 -12.19 -8.85
N LYS A 45 4.79 -12.63 -9.48
CA LYS A 45 4.54 -14.05 -9.72
C LYS A 45 5.58 -14.68 -10.65
N SER A 46 6.25 -13.88 -11.46
CA SER A 46 7.28 -14.30 -12.41
C SER A 46 8.67 -14.42 -11.77
N GLY A 47 8.80 -14.17 -10.46
CA GLY A 47 10.04 -14.37 -9.70
C GLY A 47 10.93 -13.14 -9.59
N TYR A 48 10.75 -12.11 -10.40
CA TYR A 48 11.49 -10.86 -10.25
C TYR A 48 10.80 -9.86 -9.30
N HIS A 49 11.50 -8.82 -8.92
CA HIS A 49 10.96 -7.74 -8.09
C HIS A 49 10.72 -6.47 -8.89
N ILE A 50 9.78 -5.67 -8.43
CA ILE A 50 9.44 -4.38 -9.03
C ILE A 50 9.40 -3.27 -7.98
N ILE A 51 9.64 -2.03 -8.43
CA ILE A 51 9.38 -0.81 -7.67
C ILE A 51 8.20 -0.09 -8.32
N VAL A 52 7.09 0.03 -7.60
CA VAL A 52 5.91 0.74 -8.09
C VAL A 52 6.14 2.24 -8.02
N LEU A 53 5.87 2.93 -9.13
CA LEU A 53 5.99 4.37 -9.28
C LEU A 53 4.61 5.05 -9.22
N GLY A 54 4.37 5.81 -8.15
CA GLY A 54 3.18 6.66 -8.06
C GLY A 54 3.24 7.86 -9.02
N GLY A 55 2.07 8.39 -9.38
CA GLY A 55 1.96 9.50 -10.34
C GLY A 55 2.78 10.73 -9.98
N ASP A 56 2.79 11.12 -8.70
CA ASP A 56 3.57 12.27 -8.23
C ASP A 56 5.08 12.07 -8.37
N LEU A 57 5.57 10.86 -8.04
CA LEU A 57 6.98 10.54 -8.20
C LEU A 57 7.39 10.53 -9.68
N ARG A 58 6.56 9.94 -10.55
CA ARG A 58 6.81 9.94 -12.00
C ARG A 58 6.93 11.36 -12.55
N LYS A 59 5.98 12.24 -12.21
CA LYS A 59 6.01 13.65 -12.60
C LYS A 59 7.31 14.33 -12.15
N LYS A 60 7.68 14.20 -10.88
CA LYS A 60 8.88 14.81 -10.32
C LYS A 60 10.18 14.25 -10.93
N ALA A 61 10.17 12.97 -11.27
CA ALA A 61 11.32 12.28 -11.85
C ALA A 61 11.38 12.39 -13.39
N GLY A 62 10.46 13.14 -14.02
CA GLY A 62 10.43 13.32 -15.48
C GLY A 62 10.16 12.04 -16.26
N ILE A 63 9.40 11.09 -15.70
CA ILE A 63 9.05 9.82 -16.33
C ILE A 63 7.67 9.96 -16.97
N GLU A 64 7.62 9.99 -18.28
CA GLU A 64 6.39 10.29 -19.02
C GLU A 64 5.74 9.05 -19.61
N ARG A 65 6.52 8.13 -20.15
CA ARG A 65 6.02 7.00 -20.96
C ARG A 65 6.56 5.66 -20.47
N PRO A 66 5.81 4.56 -20.70
CA PRO A 66 6.37 3.23 -20.59
C PRO A 66 7.55 3.07 -21.56
N GLY A 67 8.65 2.50 -21.07
CA GLY A 67 9.90 2.33 -21.84
C GLY A 67 10.93 3.43 -21.62
N ASP A 68 10.60 4.52 -20.93
CA ASP A 68 11.60 5.52 -20.53
C ASP A 68 12.68 4.86 -19.66
N LEU A 69 13.94 5.18 -19.94
CA LEU A 69 15.07 4.74 -19.13
C LEU A 69 15.09 5.53 -17.82
N VAL A 70 15.22 4.79 -16.73
CA VAL A 70 15.16 5.36 -15.37
C VAL A 70 16.44 5.00 -14.62
N LYS A 71 17.15 6.01 -14.12
CA LYS A 71 18.25 5.79 -13.19
C LYS A 71 17.71 5.52 -11.80
N VAL A 72 18.04 4.35 -11.25
CA VAL A 72 17.63 3.93 -9.90
C VAL A 72 18.88 3.69 -9.06
N GLU A 73 18.95 4.41 -7.94
CA GLU A 73 19.88 4.13 -6.85
C GLU A 73 19.05 3.65 -5.67
N LEU A 74 19.41 2.55 -5.02
CA LEU A 74 18.66 2.04 -3.89
C LEU A 74 19.55 1.37 -2.83
N TRP A 75 19.09 1.39 -1.60
CA TRP A 75 19.69 0.72 -0.44
C TRP A 75 18.60 0.28 0.53
N LEU A 76 18.93 -0.65 1.41
CA LEU A 76 17.99 -1.11 2.43
C LEU A 76 17.50 0.06 3.28
N ASP A 77 16.20 0.06 3.59
CA ASP A 77 15.66 0.97 4.58
C ASP A 77 16.20 0.56 5.97
N PRO A 78 16.95 1.43 6.68
CA PRO A 78 17.46 1.11 8.00
C PRO A 78 16.34 0.98 9.05
N GLU A 79 15.18 1.57 8.78
CA GLU A 79 14.01 1.55 9.66
C GLU A 79 12.76 1.05 8.91
N PRO A 80 12.75 -0.22 8.44
CA PRO A 80 11.70 -0.73 7.56
C PRO A 80 10.31 -0.71 8.22
N ASP A 81 10.24 -0.77 9.53
CA ASP A 81 8.98 -0.77 10.30
C ASP A 81 8.54 0.61 10.76
N ARG A 82 9.33 1.63 10.52
CA ARG A 82 8.96 3.01 10.86
C ARG A 82 7.69 3.44 10.16
N ILE A 83 6.77 3.97 10.95
CA ILE A 83 5.51 4.55 10.49
C ILE A 83 5.45 6.00 10.96
N SER A 84 5.55 6.93 10.03
CA SER A 84 5.36 8.35 10.32
C SER A 84 3.85 8.64 10.35
N ILE A 85 3.30 8.88 11.53
CA ILE A 85 1.88 9.14 11.73
C ILE A 85 1.63 10.65 11.56
N PRO A 86 0.66 11.09 10.72
CA PRO A 86 0.24 12.49 10.65
C PRO A 86 -0.26 13.01 12.00
N ALA A 87 -0.01 14.28 12.33
CA ALA A 87 -0.37 14.86 13.61
C ALA A 87 -1.86 14.67 13.96
N GLU A 88 -2.74 14.94 13.00
CA GLU A 88 -4.19 14.81 13.18
C GLU A 88 -4.62 13.37 13.52
N LEU A 89 -3.93 12.39 12.97
CA LEU A 89 -4.19 10.96 13.28
C LEU A 89 -3.57 10.58 14.63
N ALA A 90 -2.38 11.07 14.94
CA ALA A 90 -1.72 10.80 16.22
C ALA A 90 -2.57 11.32 17.38
N GLU A 91 -3.00 12.57 17.32
CA GLU A 91 -3.88 13.19 18.33
C GLU A 91 -5.17 12.39 18.52
N THR A 92 -5.78 11.92 17.43
CA THR A 92 -7.01 11.12 17.50
C THR A 92 -6.77 9.75 18.14
N LEU A 93 -5.64 9.10 17.80
CA LEU A 93 -5.28 7.81 18.40
C LEU A 93 -4.97 7.93 19.90
N ASP A 94 -4.38 9.05 20.33
CA ASP A 94 -4.12 9.31 21.74
C ASP A 94 -5.42 9.63 22.52
N PHE A 95 -6.39 10.24 21.85
CA PHE A 95 -7.65 10.63 22.47
C PHE A 95 -8.68 9.50 22.52
N ILE A 96 -8.67 8.54 21.57
CA ILE A 96 -9.66 7.45 21.45
C ILE A 96 -8.97 6.09 21.65
N PRO A 97 -8.98 5.53 22.89
CA PRO A 97 -8.30 4.27 23.21
C PRO A 97 -8.75 3.07 22.36
N GLU A 98 -10.03 3.01 22.00
CA GLU A 98 -10.58 1.92 21.19
C GLU A 98 -10.01 1.95 19.77
N MET A 99 -9.89 3.14 19.18
CA MET A 99 -9.25 3.33 17.89
C MET A 99 -7.76 2.97 17.94
N LYS A 100 -7.08 3.37 19.03
CA LYS A 100 -5.66 3.02 19.26
C LYS A 100 -5.47 1.51 19.34
N ALA A 101 -6.31 0.81 20.10
CA ALA A 101 -6.26 -0.65 20.24
C ALA A 101 -6.50 -1.37 18.90
N ALA A 102 -7.41 -0.86 18.07
CA ALA A 102 -7.65 -1.38 16.73
C ALA A 102 -6.48 -1.07 15.77
N TRP A 103 -5.94 0.14 15.85
CA TRP A 103 -4.75 0.56 15.11
C TRP A 103 -3.55 -0.33 15.41
N ASP A 104 -3.29 -0.64 16.67
CA ASP A 104 -2.10 -1.40 17.08
C ASP A 104 -2.10 -2.83 16.49
N LYS A 105 -3.28 -3.40 16.26
CA LYS A 105 -3.46 -4.72 15.63
C LYS A 105 -3.24 -4.73 14.12
N LEU A 106 -3.17 -3.56 13.46
CA LEU A 106 -3.00 -3.49 12.01
C LEU A 106 -1.59 -3.87 11.58
N MET A 107 -1.51 -4.51 10.42
CA MET A 107 -0.23 -4.76 9.75
C MET A 107 0.47 -3.44 9.37
N PRO A 108 1.81 -3.35 9.44
CA PRO A 108 2.56 -2.15 9.10
C PRO A 108 2.22 -1.55 7.72
N GLY A 109 1.96 -2.38 6.73
CA GLY A 109 1.54 -1.94 5.40
C GLY A 109 0.21 -1.19 5.41
N MET A 110 -0.77 -1.65 6.19
CA MET A 110 -2.06 -0.97 6.35
C MET A 110 -1.90 0.37 7.05
N LYS A 111 -1.13 0.41 8.14
CA LYS A 111 -0.80 1.64 8.88
C LYS A 111 -0.18 2.68 7.94
N ARG A 112 0.81 2.29 7.14
CA ARG A 112 1.47 3.17 6.16
C ARG A 112 0.49 3.69 5.10
N ASN A 113 -0.40 2.84 4.59
CA ASN A 113 -1.41 3.23 3.61
C ASN A 113 -2.39 4.27 4.18
N MET A 114 -2.88 4.07 5.39
CA MET A 114 -3.75 5.02 6.08
C MET A 114 -3.05 6.36 6.34
N CYS A 115 -1.80 6.33 6.84
CA CYS A 115 -0.99 7.53 7.05
C CYS A 115 -0.77 8.29 5.72
N TYR A 116 -0.44 7.58 4.64
CA TYR A 116 -0.29 8.18 3.32
C TYR A 116 -1.59 8.83 2.86
N TRP A 117 -2.71 8.14 2.99
CA TRP A 117 -4.01 8.67 2.59
C TRP A 117 -4.39 9.93 3.37
N VAL A 118 -4.23 9.94 4.69
CA VAL A 118 -4.45 11.15 5.50
C VAL A 118 -3.54 12.28 5.04
N ARG A 119 -2.22 12.03 4.93
CA ARG A 119 -1.21 13.02 4.56
C ARG A 119 -1.42 13.60 3.16
N SER A 120 -1.97 12.85 2.22
CA SER A 120 -2.27 13.34 0.87
C SER A 120 -3.40 14.37 0.82
N GLY A 121 -4.07 14.64 1.95
CA GLY A 121 -4.96 15.80 2.11
C GLY A 121 -4.15 17.10 2.16
N LYS A 122 -4.39 18.00 1.19
CA LYS A 122 -3.61 19.24 1.04
C LYS A 122 -3.80 20.22 2.20
N THR A 123 -4.97 20.22 2.85
CA THR A 123 -5.31 21.15 3.93
C THR A 123 -5.58 20.41 5.24
N VAL A 124 -5.40 21.08 6.38
CA VAL A 124 -5.71 20.53 7.71
C VAL A 124 -7.17 20.05 7.80
N PRO A 125 -8.19 20.81 7.36
CA PRO A 125 -9.57 20.31 7.39
C PRO A 125 -9.79 19.05 6.56
N THR A 126 -9.10 18.92 5.42
CA THR A 126 -9.19 17.70 4.61
C THR A 126 -8.57 16.51 5.33
N ARG A 127 -7.42 16.68 6.01
CA ARG A 127 -6.79 15.63 6.78
C ARG A 127 -7.63 15.21 7.99
N ALA A 128 -8.18 16.18 8.72
CA ALA A 128 -9.11 15.92 9.83
C ALA A 128 -10.36 15.13 9.38
N LYS A 129 -10.97 15.51 8.25
CA LYS A 129 -12.09 14.76 7.66
C LYS A 129 -11.72 13.31 7.32
N ARG A 130 -10.50 13.09 6.82
CA ARG A 130 -10.01 11.73 6.53
C ARG A 130 -9.76 10.92 7.80
N VAL A 131 -9.29 11.55 8.88
CA VAL A 131 -9.16 10.89 10.18
C VAL A 131 -10.54 10.48 10.73
N ALA A 132 -11.53 11.36 10.65
CA ALA A 132 -12.91 11.02 11.03
C ALA A 132 -13.47 9.85 10.20
N GLU A 133 -13.16 9.79 8.91
CA GLU A 133 -13.53 8.66 8.06
C GLU A 133 -12.78 7.36 8.47
N LEU A 134 -11.52 7.43 8.89
CA LEU A 134 -10.81 6.27 9.45
C LEU A 134 -11.48 5.79 10.73
N LEU A 135 -11.86 6.68 11.64
CA LEU A 135 -12.56 6.31 12.86
C LEU A 135 -13.83 5.49 12.55
N ARG A 136 -14.68 6.00 11.65
CA ARG A 136 -15.86 5.28 11.18
C ARG A 136 -15.53 3.89 10.59
N ARG A 137 -14.40 3.78 9.89
CA ARG A 137 -13.95 2.50 9.34
C ARG A 137 -13.45 1.52 10.41
N PHE A 138 -12.82 2.01 11.45
CA PHE A 138 -12.44 1.19 12.60
C PHE A 138 -13.67 0.61 13.30
N GLU A 139 -14.73 1.41 13.46
CA GLU A 139 -16.00 0.96 14.02
C GLU A 139 -16.68 -0.13 13.18
N THR A 140 -16.61 -0.01 11.86
CA THR A 140 -17.23 -0.97 10.91
C THR A 140 -16.34 -2.16 10.55
N GLY A 141 -15.04 -2.15 10.93
CA GLY A 141 -14.06 -3.16 10.55
C GLY A 141 -13.66 -3.15 9.07
N TYR A 142 -14.01 -2.09 8.34
CA TYR A 142 -13.72 -1.97 6.91
C TYR A 142 -12.59 -0.99 6.64
N PHE A 143 -11.41 -1.51 6.31
CA PHE A 143 -10.16 -0.74 6.28
C PHE A 143 -9.67 -0.29 4.89
N GLN A 144 -10.40 -0.53 3.79
CA GLN A 144 -9.96 -0.05 2.48
C GLN A 144 -10.08 1.48 2.37
N VAL A 145 -8.95 2.17 2.23
CA VAL A 145 -8.89 3.62 2.01
C VAL A 145 -8.87 3.96 0.51
N GLY A 146 -9.35 5.16 0.16
CA GLY A 146 -9.37 5.64 -1.23
C GLY A 146 -10.59 5.19 -2.04
N GLN A 147 -11.51 4.43 -1.46
CA GLN A 147 -12.84 4.20 -2.01
C GLN A 147 -13.84 5.15 -1.35
N GLY A 148 -14.90 5.52 -2.05
CA GLY A 148 -15.92 6.43 -1.52
C GLY A 148 -16.55 5.91 -0.21
N PRO A 149 -17.23 6.80 0.55
CA PRO A 149 -17.82 6.47 1.86
C PRO A 149 -18.86 5.34 1.79
N ASP A 150 -19.44 5.12 0.61
CA ASP A 150 -20.45 4.07 0.38
C ASP A 150 -19.89 2.74 -0.12
N ALA A 151 -18.57 2.61 -0.19
CA ALA A 151 -17.94 1.35 -0.53
C ALA A 151 -18.20 0.34 0.60
N ARG A 152 -19.30 -0.40 0.48
CA ARG A 152 -19.66 -1.48 1.41
C ARG A 152 -18.60 -2.58 1.33
N PRO A 153 -18.27 -3.24 2.46
CA PRO A 153 -17.46 -4.45 2.41
C PRO A 153 -18.17 -5.42 1.45
N LYS A 154 -17.46 -5.91 0.44
CA LYS A 154 -17.94 -7.07 -0.29
C LYS A 154 -18.20 -8.13 0.79
N ARG A 155 -19.45 -8.55 0.95
CA ARG A 155 -19.79 -9.69 1.83
C ARG A 155 -18.75 -10.75 1.56
N ALA A 156 -18.15 -11.28 2.64
CA ALA A 156 -17.25 -12.43 2.53
C ALA A 156 -17.98 -13.40 1.61
N SER A 157 -17.40 -13.67 0.45
CA SER A 157 -18.03 -14.49 -0.57
C SER A 157 -18.55 -15.75 0.13
N GLU A 158 -19.86 -15.99 0.05
CA GLU A 158 -20.45 -17.25 0.47
C GLU A 158 -19.51 -18.34 0.00
N LYS A 159 -18.95 -19.09 0.95
CA LYS A 159 -18.11 -20.23 0.66
C LYS A 159 -18.92 -21.08 -0.32
N LYS A 160 -18.50 -21.16 -1.58
CA LYS A 160 -19.10 -22.05 -2.58
C LYS A 160 -19.22 -23.39 -1.89
N LYS A 161 -20.48 -23.82 -1.60
CA LYS A 161 -20.74 -25.20 -1.17
C LYS A 161 -20.01 -26.13 -2.14
N PRO A 162 -19.28 -27.15 -1.64
CA PRO A 162 -18.70 -28.15 -2.52
C PRO A 162 -19.81 -28.73 -3.38
N ARG A 163 -19.60 -28.77 -4.69
CA ARG A 163 -20.50 -29.45 -5.61
C ARG A 163 -20.53 -30.92 -5.19
N ASP A 164 -21.68 -31.36 -4.71
CA ASP A 164 -21.98 -32.76 -4.51
C ASP A 164 -21.83 -33.50 -5.84
N ARG A 165 -20.84 -34.38 -5.92
CA ARG A 165 -20.53 -35.24 -7.09
C ARG A 165 -21.29 -36.55 -7.08
N SER A 166 -22.39 -36.66 -6.33
CA SER A 166 -23.18 -37.88 -6.17
C SER A 166 -24.49 -37.88 -6.97
N GLN A 167 -24.44 -37.59 -8.27
CA GLN A 167 -25.54 -38.00 -9.18
C GLN A 167 -24.96 -38.19 -10.59
N GLY A 168 -24.71 -39.43 -10.93
CA GLY A 168 -24.29 -39.81 -12.30
C GLY A 168 -23.77 -41.23 -12.42
N LEU A 169 -24.49 -42.22 -11.90
CA LEU A 169 -24.32 -43.61 -12.26
C LEU A 169 -25.76 -44.23 -12.28
N SER A 170 -26.32 -44.28 -13.40
CA SER A 170 -27.33 -45.25 -13.82
C SER A 170 -27.30 -45.33 -15.33
#